data_1e26550c66927977a45f97edbb4917d5
#
_entry.id   1e26550c66927977a45f97edbb4917d5
#
_cell.length_a   1.000
_cell.length_b   1.000
_cell.length_c   1.000
_cell.angle_alpha   90.00
_cell.angle_beta   90.00
_cell.angle_gamma   90.00
#
_symmetry.space_group_name_H-M   'P 1'
#
loop_
_entity.id
_entity.type
_entity.pdbx_description
1 polymer ?
#
loop_
_entity_poly.entity_id
_entity_poly.type
_entity_poly.pdbx_seq_one_letter_code
_entity_poly.pdbx_strand_id
1 'polypeptide(L)'
;MLTLVPTPIGNLEDISKRALKALENAEIVFCEDTRVTKKLLNLYNIPLNKTFISMHSHNEEKVIKNLNKDDLITKNCVYVSDAGMPGISDPGSKLIQFCQKENIPYTVIPGANAALTAYVASGFEGEFCFFGFLPHKGKERTQKLLKILENDKISILYESPHRIEKLINELKEYAPERIIFLAKELTKIHETFIKAKAKDIKLENTKGEWVVVIDKGNKHKKLELDYNDILNLDLPLKEKSKLLAKISDKSPKEIYNELIKT
;
A
#
# COMPACT_ATOMS: atom_id res chain seq x y z
N MET A 1 -12.69 -24.60 -4.53
CA MET A 1 -11.48 -23.97 -3.94
C MET A 1 -11.38 -22.54 -4.42
N LEU A 2 -11.05 -21.59 -3.52
CA LEU A 2 -10.86 -20.17 -3.87
C LEU A 2 -9.46 -19.91 -4.43
N THR A 3 -9.38 -19.19 -5.55
CA THR A 3 -8.12 -18.72 -6.16
C THR A 3 -8.14 -17.20 -6.28
N LEU A 4 -7.17 -16.51 -5.69
CA LEU A 4 -6.94 -15.10 -5.96
C LEU A 4 -6.15 -14.98 -7.25
N VAL A 5 -6.68 -14.22 -8.20
CA VAL A 5 -6.14 -14.11 -9.55
C VAL A 5 -5.75 -12.67 -9.82
N PRO A 6 -4.46 -12.37 -10.00
CA PRO A 6 -4.02 -11.04 -10.41
C PRO A 6 -4.42 -10.77 -11.86
N THR A 7 -4.80 -9.52 -12.12
CA THR A 7 -5.15 -9.02 -13.44
C THR A 7 -4.06 -8.07 -13.95
N PRO A 8 -3.97 -7.80 -15.26
CA PRO A 8 -3.02 -6.84 -15.79
C PRO A 8 -3.23 -5.43 -15.21
N ILE A 9 -2.13 -4.67 -15.07
CA ILE A 9 -2.17 -3.27 -14.64
C ILE A 9 -2.17 -2.28 -15.82
N GLY A 10 -2.06 -2.79 -17.04
CA GLY A 10 -2.03 -1.97 -18.25
C GLY A 10 -1.91 -2.79 -19.53
N ASN A 11 -0.95 -3.71 -19.58
CA ASN A 11 -0.71 -4.58 -20.72
C ASN A 11 -1.38 -5.95 -20.53
N LEU A 12 -2.26 -6.33 -21.45
CA LEU A 12 -2.96 -7.61 -21.40
C LEU A 12 -2.00 -8.82 -21.44
N GLU A 13 -0.83 -8.69 -22.05
CA GLU A 13 0.15 -9.79 -22.13
C GLU A 13 0.82 -10.11 -20.78
N ASP A 14 0.67 -9.26 -19.76
CA ASP A 14 1.22 -9.48 -18.41
C ASP A 14 0.43 -10.51 -17.61
N ILE A 15 -0.67 -11.07 -18.13
CA ILE A 15 -1.43 -12.11 -17.45
C ILE A 15 -0.73 -13.46 -17.57
N SER A 16 -0.65 -14.21 -16.48
CA SER A 16 -0.06 -15.53 -16.52
C SER A 16 -1.00 -16.58 -17.12
N LYS A 17 -0.44 -17.62 -17.75
CA LYS A 17 -1.23 -18.78 -18.25
C LYS A 17 -2.05 -19.44 -17.13
N ARG A 18 -1.54 -19.47 -15.89
CA ARG A 18 -2.28 -19.99 -14.73
C ARG A 18 -3.48 -19.13 -14.39
N ALA A 19 -3.34 -17.79 -14.47
CA ALA A 19 -4.43 -16.86 -14.25
C ALA A 19 -5.55 -17.05 -15.29
N LEU A 20 -5.20 -17.12 -16.58
CA LEU A 20 -6.16 -17.39 -17.65
C LEU A 20 -6.90 -18.70 -17.40
N LYS A 21 -6.17 -19.80 -17.13
CA LYS A 21 -6.79 -21.10 -16.86
C LYS A 21 -7.72 -21.08 -15.63
N ALA A 22 -7.36 -20.35 -14.58
CA ALA A 22 -8.21 -20.20 -13.40
C ALA A 22 -9.49 -19.43 -13.74
N LEU A 23 -9.38 -18.36 -14.53
CA LEU A 23 -10.53 -17.58 -15.00
C LEU A 23 -11.43 -18.38 -15.94
N GLU A 24 -10.87 -19.17 -16.86
CA GLU A 24 -11.61 -20.04 -17.77
C GLU A 24 -12.46 -21.07 -17.01
N ASN A 25 -11.87 -21.72 -16.00
CA ASN A 25 -12.51 -22.80 -15.24
C ASN A 25 -13.37 -22.29 -14.07
N ALA A 26 -13.41 -20.99 -13.81
CA ALA A 26 -14.19 -20.42 -12.71
C ALA A 26 -15.69 -20.60 -12.94
N GLU A 27 -16.41 -21.06 -11.92
CA GLU A 27 -17.86 -21.10 -11.84
C GLU A 27 -18.41 -19.86 -11.14
N ILE A 28 -17.68 -19.37 -10.13
CA ILE A 28 -18.01 -18.15 -9.38
C ILE A 28 -16.83 -17.20 -9.47
N VAL A 29 -17.12 -15.96 -9.86
CA VAL A 29 -16.15 -14.87 -9.97
C VAL A 29 -16.54 -13.75 -8.99
N PHE A 30 -15.80 -13.65 -7.90
CA PHE A 30 -15.84 -12.48 -7.03
C PHE A 30 -14.97 -11.40 -7.66
N CYS A 31 -15.48 -10.17 -7.77
CA CYS A 31 -14.76 -9.08 -8.42
C CYS A 31 -15.19 -7.72 -7.87
N GLU A 32 -14.32 -6.75 -7.96
CA GLU A 32 -14.58 -5.39 -7.46
C GLU A 32 -15.67 -4.72 -8.31
N ASP A 33 -15.45 -4.59 -9.61
CA ASP A 33 -16.46 -4.14 -10.59
C ASP A 33 -16.72 -5.23 -11.65
N THR A 34 -17.95 -5.74 -11.66
CA THR A 34 -18.34 -6.79 -12.61
C THR A 34 -18.24 -6.36 -14.07
N ARG A 35 -18.36 -5.06 -14.35
CA ARG A 35 -18.26 -4.51 -15.72
C ARG A 35 -16.81 -4.57 -16.21
N VAL A 36 -15.86 -4.17 -15.35
CA VAL A 36 -14.42 -4.22 -15.62
C VAL A 36 -13.98 -5.67 -15.85
N THR A 37 -14.36 -6.55 -14.94
CA THR A 37 -14.03 -7.99 -15.04
C THR A 37 -14.61 -8.64 -16.29
N LYS A 38 -15.90 -8.41 -16.61
CA LYS A 38 -16.52 -8.96 -17.83
C LYS A 38 -15.84 -8.44 -19.09
N LYS A 39 -15.45 -7.16 -19.12
CA LYS A 39 -14.66 -6.59 -20.24
C LYS A 39 -13.32 -7.31 -20.38
N LEU A 40 -12.62 -7.52 -19.26
CA LEU A 40 -11.33 -8.25 -19.25
C LEU A 40 -11.49 -9.66 -19.81
N LEU A 41 -12.49 -10.43 -19.34
CA LEU A 41 -12.75 -11.79 -19.80
C LEU A 41 -13.05 -11.83 -21.31
N ASN A 42 -13.83 -10.87 -21.82
CA ASN A 42 -14.11 -10.76 -23.26
C ASN A 42 -12.84 -10.50 -24.06
N LEU A 43 -11.91 -9.68 -23.58
CA LEU A 43 -10.63 -9.42 -24.25
C LEU A 43 -9.76 -10.68 -24.37
N TYR A 44 -9.93 -11.65 -23.46
CA TYR A 44 -9.26 -12.95 -23.52
C TYR A 44 -10.13 -14.06 -24.15
N ASN A 45 -11.30 -13.73 -24.71
CA ASN A 45 -12.26 -14.71 -25.26
C ASN A 45 -12.71 -15.75 -24.24
N ILE A 46 -12.76 -15.41 -22.94
CA ILE A 46 -13.24 -16.28 -21.87
C ILE A 46 -14.77 -16.15 -21.75
N PRO A 47 -15.52 -17.27 -21.77
CA PRO A 47 -16.97 -17.23 -21.69
C PRO A 47 -17.49 -16.60 -20.39
N LEU A 48 -18.61 -15.87 -20.47
CA LEU A 48 -19.25 -15.19 -19.36
C LEU A 48 -20.37 -16.02 -18.66
N ASN A 49 -20.50 -17.30 -18.97
CA ASN A 49 -21.47 -18.22 -18.35
C ASN A 49 -21.07 -18.61 -16.92
N LYS A 50 -20.80 -17.61 -16.09
CA LYS A 50 -20.32 -17.72 -14.70
C LYS A 50 -21.18 -16.88 -13.78
N THR A 51 -21.20 -17.23 -12.49
CA THR A 51 -21.81 -16.40 -11.46
C THR A 51 -20.86 -15.27 -11.06
N PHE A 52 -21.26 -14.01 -11.28
CA PHE A 52 -20.47 -12.85 -10.87
C PHE A 52 -21.02 -12.27 -9.57
N ILE A 53 -20.15 -12.06 -8.59
CA ILE A 53 -20.48 -11.48 -7.28
C ILE A 53 -19.60 -10.22 -7.09
N SER A 54 -20.25 -9.06 -7.02
CA SER A 54 -19.53 -7.82 -6.74
C SER A 54 -19.10 -7.77 -5.27
N MET A 55 -17.78 -7.64 -5.05
CA MET A 55 -17.17 -7.56 -3.72
C MET A 55 -16.09 -6.47 -3.71
N HIS A 56 -16.42 -5.32 -3.12
CA HIS A 56 -15.56 -4.16 -3.00
C HIS A 56 -15.42 -3.73 -1.52
N SER A 57 -14.55 -2.80 -1.20
CA SER A 57 -14.22 -2.39 0.17
C SER A 57 -15.43 -2.05 1.06
N HIS A 58 -16.51 -1.53 0.48
CA HIS A 58 -17.71 -1.13 1.23
C HIS A 58 -18.72 -2.26 1.48
N ASN A 59 -18.65 -3.38 0.74
CA ASN A 59 -19.61 -4.48 0.88
C ASN A 59 -18.98 -5.84 1.22
N GLU A 60 -17.65 -5.94 1.28
CA GLU A 60 -16.91 -7.19 1.47
C GLU A 60 -17.42 -7.99 2.68
N GLU A 61 -17.60 -7.35 3.84
CA GLU A 61 -18.11 -7.99 5.05
C GLU A 61 -19.54 -8.54 4.87
N LYS A 62 -20.40 -7.78 4.19
CA LYS A 62 -21.78 -8.20 3.93
C LYS A 62 -21.82 -9.40 2.99
N VAL A 63 -20.99 -9.37 1.94
CA VAL A 63 -20.88 -10.49 1.00
C VAL A 63 -20.37 -11.74 1.73
N ILE A 64 -19.29 -11.62 2.52
CA ILE A 64 -18.70 -12.73 3.27
C ILE A 64 -19.72 -13.36 4.25
N LYS A 65 -20.51 -12.55 4.97
CA LYS A 65 -21.55 -13.07 5.88
C LYS A 65 -22.61 -13.91 5.18
N ASN A 66 -22.87 -13.66 3.90
CA ASN A 66 -23.90 -14.34 3.11
C ASN A 66 -23.30 -15.42 2.18
N LEU A 67 -21.97 -15.67 2.24
CA LEU A 67 -21.34 -16.69 1.43
C LEU A 67 -21.76 -18.10 1.87
N ASN A 68 -22.12 -18.93 0.89
CA ASN A 68 -22.23 -20.35 1.12
C ASN A 68 -20.80 -20.96 1.14
N LYS A 69 -20.40 -21.51 2.27
CA LYS A 69 -19.08 -22.15 2.45
C LYS A 69 -18.87 -23.32 1.51
N ASP A 70 -19.93 -24.12 1.28
CA ASP A 70 -19.89 -25.29 0.40
C ASP A 70 -19.52 -24.89 -1.04
N ASP A 71 -19.98 -23.72 -1.51
CA ASP A 71 -19.60 -23.21 -2.82
C ASP A 71 -18.09 -22.95 -2.92
N LEU A 72 -17.47 -22.40 -1.87
CA LEU A 72 -16.02 -22.15 -1.85
C LEU A 72 -15.19 -23.44 -1.77
N ILE A 73 -15.77 -24.54 -1.28
CA ILE A 73 -15.11 -25.86 -1.17
C ILE A 73 -15.29 -26.65 -2.47
N THR A 74 -16.51 -26.71 -2.98
CA THR A 74 -16.90 -27.62 -4.06
C THR A 74 -16.77 -27.04 -5.45
N LYS A 75 -16.88 -25.70 -5.59
CA LYS A 75 -16.80 -24.99 -6.87
C LYS A 75 -15.44 -24.34 -7.10
N ASN A 76 -15.12 -24.08 -8.37
CA ASN A 76 -13.98 -23.26 -8.76
C ASN A 76 -14.35 -21.78 -8.58
N CYS A 77 -13.90 -21.21 -7.50
CA CYS A 77 -14.12 -19.79 -7.17
C CYS A 77 -12.86 -18.99 -7.44
N VAL A 78 -13.00 -17.83 -8.08
CA VAL A 78 -11.89 -16.86 -8.22
C VAL A 78 -12.27 -15.53 -7.60
N TYR A 79 -11.28 -14.83 -7.10
CA TYR A 79 -11.40 -13.42 -6.74
C TYR A 79 -10.40 -12.59 -7.55
N VAL A 80 -10.88 -11.52 -8.18
CA VAL A 80 -10.08 -10.59 -8.97
C VAL A 80 -10.31 -9.14 -8.52
N SER A 81 -9.26 -8.32 -8.51
CA SER A 81 -9.36 -6.86 -8.45
C SER A 81 -9.52 -6.28 -9.86
N ASP A 82 -9.84 -5.01 -9.95
CA ASP A 82 -9.97 -4.33 -11.24
C ASP A 82 -8.62 -4.25 -11.98
N ALA A 83 -7.49 -4.11 -11.24
CA ALA A 83 -6.15 -4.12 -11.79
C ALA A 83 -5.13 -4.62 -10.78
N GLY A 84 -4.22 -5.50 -11.19
CA GLY A 84 -3.10 -5.96 -10.38
C GLY A 84 -3.41 -7.09 -9.41
N MET A 85 -2.67 -7.13 -8.31
CA MET A 85 -2.72 -8.18 -7.29
C MET A 85 -3.84 -7.91 -6.30
N PRO A 86 -4.85 -8.80 -6.17
CA PRO A 86 -5.92 -8.66 -5.19
C PRO A 86 -5.39 -8.59 -3.75
N GLY A 87 -6.02 -7.76 -2.90
CA GLY A 87 -5.63 -7.59 -1.50
C GLY A 87 -4.45 -6.64 -1.26
N ILE A 88 -3.93 -5.99 -2.32
CA ILE A 88 -2.91 -4.93 -2.22
C ILE A 88 -3.54 -3.59 -2.62
N SER A 89 -3.94 -2.80 -1.64
CA SER A 89 -4.77 -1.59 -1.77
C SER A 89 -6.20 -1.83 -2.27
N ASP A 90 -6.55 -3.08 -2.51
CA ASP A 90 -7.85 -3.56 -2.97
C ASP A 90 -8.47 -4.52 -1.95
N PRO A 91 -9.76 -4.84 -2.04
CA PRO A 91 -10.41 -5.87 -1.22
C PRO A 91 -9.81 -7.27 -1.47
N GLY A 92 -10.15 -8.22 -0.60
CA GLY A 92 -9.74 -9.62 -0.71
C GLY A 92 -9.07 -10.16 0.56
N SER A 93 -8.48 -9.29 1.39
CA SER A 93 -7.83 -9.70 2.63
C SER A 93 -8.81 -10.30 3.64
N LYS A 94 -10.02 -9.75 3.77
CA LYS A 94 -11.07 -10.29 4.66
C LYS A 94 -11.61 -11.63 4.15
N LEU A 95 -11.70 -11.81 2.83
CA LEU A 95 -12.10 -13.09 2.23
C LEU A 95 -11.06 -14.18 2.55
N ILE A 96 -9.75 -13.86 2.47
CA ILE A 96 -8.70 -14.79 2.89
C ILE A 96 -8.77 -15.09 4.38
N GLN A 97 -8.95 -14.09 5.25
CA GLN A 97 -9.13 -14.29 6.68
C GLN A 97 -10.33 -15.20 6.99
N PHE A 98 -11.43 -15.02 6.24
CA PHE A 98 -12.59 -15.91 6.33
C PHE A 98 -12.23 -17.33 5.94
N CYS A 99 -11.56 -17.55 4.82
CA CYS A 99 -11.11 -18.87 4.40
C CYS A 99 -10.20 -19.53 5.45
N GLN A 100 -9.26 -18.79 6.03
CA GLN A 100 -8.38 -19.28 7.09
C GLN A 100 -9.16 -19.69 8.33
N LYS A 101 -10.09 -18.84 8.78
CA LYS A 101 -10.93 -19.11 9.95
C LYS A 101 -11.80 -20.35 9.78
N GLU A 102 -12.36 -20.54 8.60
CA GLU A 102 -13.29 -21.63 8.28
C GLU A 102 -12.60 -22.87 7.69
N ASN A 103 -11.26 -22.90 7.65
CA ASN A 103 -10.44 -23.96 7.06
C ASN A 103 -10.80 -24.27 5.59
N ILE A 104 -11.17 -23.25 4.81
CA ILE A 104 -11.48 -23.36 3.39
C ILE A 104 -10.18 -23.30 2.58
N PRO A 105 -9.88 -24.25 1.69
CA PRO A 105 -8.68 -24.21 0.86
C PRO A 105 -8.69 -23.01 -0.09
N TYR A 106 -7.57 -22.31 -0.15
CA TYR A 106 -7.37 -21.21 -1.09
C TYR A 106 -5.94 -21.20 -1.64
N THR A 107 -5.74 -20.49 -2.75
CA THR A 107 -4.44 -20.25 -3.35
C THR A 107 -4.36 -18.83 -3.92
N VAL A 108 -3.14 -18.31 -4.07
CA VAL A 108 -2.88 -17.02 -4.68
C VAL A 108 -1.95 -17.24 -5.87
N ILE A 109 -2.35 -16.76 -7.04
CA ILE A 109 -1.50 -16.79 -8.23
C ILE A 109 -0.61 -15.53 -8.20
N PRO A 110 0.73 -15.63 -8.35
CA PRO A 110 1.58 -14.46 -8.50
C PRO A 110 1.32 -13.74 -9.83
N GLY A 111 1.44 -12.42 -9.84
CA GLY A 111 1.22 -11.64 -11.05
C GLY A 111 1.51 -10.16 -10.92
N ALA A 112 0.99 -9.37 -11.85
CA ALA A 112 1.27 -7.95 -11.98
C ALA A 112 1.01 -7.17 -10.69
N ASN A 113 1.96 -6.30 -10.33
CA ASN A 113 1.89 -5.45 -9.16
C ASN A 113 2.60 -4.11 -9.42
N ALA A 114 1.86 -3.02 -9.46
CA ALA A 114 2.39 -1.71 -9.81
C ALA A 114 3.48 -1.22 -8.83
N ALA A 115 3.34 -1.50 -7.52
CA ALA A 115 4.33 -1.07 -6.52
C ALA A 115 5.68 -1.76 -6.72
N LEU A 116 5.69 -3.08 -6.93
CA LEU A 116 6.92 -3.84 -7.16
C LEU A 116 7.53 -3.52 -8.52
N THR A 117 6.71 -3.35 -9.56
CA THR A 117 7.19 -2.94 -10.90
C THR A 117 7.86 -1.58 -10.84
N ALA A 118 7.26 -0.60 -10.17
CA ALA A 118 7.85 0.73 -9.97
C ALA A 118 9.13 0.68 -9.12
N TYR A 119 9.18 -0.16 -8.09
CA TYR A 119 10.39 -0.34 -7.29
C TYR A 119 11.56 -0.83 -8.15
N VAL A 120 11.34 -1.87 -8.94
CA VAL A 120 12.37 -2.39 -9.85
C VAL A 120 12.78 -1.33 -10.88
N ALA A 121 11.82 -0.64 -11.49
CA ALA A 121 12.09 0.42 -12.48
C ALA A 121 12.85 1.62 -11.87
N SER A 122 12.69 1.89 -10.57
CA SER A 122 13.39 2.99 -9.90
C SER A 122 14.90 2.81 -9.82
N GLY A 123 15.38 1.56 -9.85
CA GLY A 123 16.79 1.21 -9.63
C GLY A 123 17.29 1.59 -8.23
N PHE A 124 16.39 1.74 -7.25
CA PHE A 124 16.79 1.90 -5.87
C PHE A 124 17.10 0.54 -5.24
N GLU A 125 18.06 0.52 -4.32
CA GLU A 125 18.51 -0.70 -3.66
C GLU A 125 18.29 -0.62 -2.15
N GLY A 126 17.69 -1.67 -1.59
CA GLY A 126 17.50 -1.83 -0.16
C GLY A 126 16.10 -2.28 0.24
N GLU A 127 15.85 -2.25 1.53
CA GLU A 127 14.51 -2.53 2.07
C GLU A 127 13.52 -1.45 1.66
N PHE A 128 12.27 -1.85 1.46
CA PHE A 128 11.20 -0.91 1.12
C PHE A 128 9.95 -1.15 1.95
N CYS A 129 9.13 -0.09 2.06
CA CYS A 129 7.81 -0.12 2.65
C CYS A 129 6.78 0.37 1.62
N PHE A 130 5.68 -0.37 1.49
CA PHE A 130 4.54 0.06 0.69
C PHE A 130 3.46 0.68 1.61
N PHE A 131 3.05 1.90 1.32
CA PHE A 131 2.12 2.68 2.14
C PHE A 131 0.74 2.85 1.49
N GLY A 132 0.56 2.40 0.25
CA GLY A 132 -0.67 2.63 -0.51
C GLY A 132 -0.93 4.12 -0.75
N PHE A 133 -2.17 4.55 -0.60
CA PHE A 133 -2.56 5.95 -0.77
C PHE A 133 -2.40 6.76 0.53
N LEU A 134 -1.99 8.02 0.39
CA LEU A 134 -2.07 8.99 1.48
C LEU A 134 -3.54 9.38 1.76
N PRO A 135 -3.88 9.79 2.98
CA PRO A 135 -5.16 10.41 3.28
C PRO A 135 -5.45 11.56 2.31
N HIS A 136 -6.73 11.80 2.03
CA HIS A 136 -7.12 12.73 0.98
C HIS A 136 -6.67 14.18 1.25
N LYS A 137 -6.80 14.65 2.52
CA LYS A 137 -6.49 16.02 2.93
C LYS A 137 -6.28 16.13 4.44
N GLY A 138 -5.88 17.32 4.87
CA GLY A 138 -5.86 17.70 6.28
C GLY A 138 -4.60 17.26 7.02
N LYS A 139 -4.62 17.46 8.33
CA LYS A 139 -3.50 17.22 9.24
C LYS A 139 -3.01 15.76 9.21
N GLU A 140 -3.93 14.82 9.05
CA GLU A 140 -3.61 13.39 8.96
C GLU A 140 -2.72 13.07 7.74
N ARG A 141 -3.02 13.67 6.56
CA ARG A 141 -2.18 13.50 5.36
C ARG A 141 -0.75 14.00 5.59
N THR A 142 -0.62 15.21 6.12
CA THR A 142 0.69 15.81 6.40
C THR A 142 1.48 14.98 7.41
N GLN A 143 0.85 14.55 8.51
CA GLN A 143 1.50 13.72 9.52
C GLN A 143 1.95 12.37 8.94
N LYS A 144 1.11 11.71 8.13
CA LYS A 144 1.47 10.45 7.48
C LYS A 144 2.63 10.64 6.50
N LEU A 145 2.63 11.72 5.71
CA LEU A 145 3.72 12.02 4.78
C LEU A 145 5.03 12.29 5.53
N LEU A 146 5.03 13.11 6.56
CA LEU A 146 6.22 13.38 7.37
C LEU A 146 6.79 12.10 7.98
N LYS A 147 5.93 11.24 8.54
CA LYS A 147 6.35 9.93 9.06
C LYS A 147 6.96 9.04 7.98
N ILE A 148 6.44 9.08 6.75
CA ILE A 148 7.02 8.35 5.60
C ILE A 148 8.39 8.93 5.24
N LEU A 149 8.56 10.24 5.25
CA LEU A 149 9.83 10.90 4.95
C LEU A 149 10.90 10.67 6.02
N GLU A 150 10.52 10.37 7.25
CA GLU A 150 11.42 9.97 8.33
C GLU A 150 11.88 8.50 8.22
N ASN A 151 11.23 7.69 7.37
CA ASN A 151 11.57 6.29 7.20
C ASN A 151 12.98 6.14 6.58
N ASP A 152 13.78 5.24 7.12
CA ASP A 152 15.11 4.89 6.62
C ASP A 152 15.10 3.88 5.46
N LYS A 153 13.90 3.42 5.07
CA LYS A 153 13.65 2.51 3.94
C LYS A 153 13.07 3.26 2.75
N ILE A 154 13.18 2.66 1.58
CA ILE A 154 12.52 3.15 0.37
C ILE A 154 11.01 3.10 0.60
N SER A 155 10.31 4.17 0.25
CA SER A 155 8.88 4.28 0.48
C SER A 155 8.12 4.32 -0.84
N ILE A 156 7.11 3.45 -0.98
CA ILE A 156 6.31 3.33 -2.20
C ILE A 156 4.89 3.77 -1.90
N LEU A 157 4.37 4.67 -2.73
CA LEU A 157 3.02 5.24 -2.64
C LEU A 157 2.29 5.08 -3.96
N TYR A 158 0.98 4.89 -3.90
CA TYR A 158 0.09 5.15 -5.02
C TYR A 158 -0.46 6.57 -4.92
N GLU A 159 -0.63 7.23 -6.05
CA GLU A 159 -1.28 8.52 -6.07
C GLU A 159 -2.17 8.70 -7.31
N SER A 160 -3.29 9.38 -7.10
CA SER A 160 -4.25 9.64 -8.17
C SER A 160 -3.82 10.82 -9.06
N PRO A 161 -4.29 10.89 -10.32
CA PRO A 161 -3.99 12.00 -11.21
C PRO A 161 -4.43 13.37 -10.66
N HIS A 162 -5.46 13.39 -9.82
CA HIS A 162 -5.98 14.62 -9.20
C HIS A 162 -5.16 15.11 -8.01
N ARG A 163 -4.25 14.28 -7.48
CA ARG A 163 -3.50 14.58 -6.26
C ARG A 163 -1.99 14.53 -6.41
N ILE A 164 -1.49 14.04 -7.55
CA ILE A 164 -0.04 13.91 -7.78
C ILE A 164 0.69 15.25 -7.69
N GLU A 165 0.14 16.31 -8.29
CA GLU A 165 0.74 17.64 -8.23
C GLU A 165 0.85 18.14 -6.78
N LYS A 166 -0.20 17.94 -5.99
CA LYS A 166 -0.17 18.26 -4.56
C LYS A 166 0.92 17.49 -3.83
N LEU A 167 1.04 16.17 -4.07
CA LEU A 167 2.08 15.36 -3.45
C LEU A 167 3.49 15.84 -3.83
N ILE A 168 3.71 16.19 -5.09
CA ILE A 168 5.01 16.73 -5.52
C ILE A 168 5.33 18.05 -4.83
N ASN A 169 4.36 18.95 -4.67
CA ASN A 169 4.54 20.20 -3.95
C ASN A 169 4.85 19.97 -2.45
N GLU A 170 4.15 19.02 -1.81
CA GLU A 170 4.45 18.61 -0.43
C GLU A 170 5.87 18.02 -0.31
N LEU A 171 6.31 17.21 -1.28
CA LEU A 171 7.67 16.66 -1.30
C LEU A 171 8.74 17.76 -1.53
N LYS A 172 8.46 18.75 -2.36
CA LYS A 172 9.35 19.92 -2.56
C LYS A 172 9.51 20.73 -1.27
N GLU A 173 8.45 20.88 -0.50
CA GLU A 173 8.44 21.61 0.76
C GLU A 173 9.19 20.85 1.87
N TYR A 174 8.88 19.56 2.07
CA TYR A 174 9.37 18.82 3.23
C TYR A 174 10.66 18.03 3.00
N ALA A 175 11.00 17.71 1.74
CA ALA A 175 12.18 16.92 1.40
C ALA A 175 12.76 17.29 0.03
N PRO A 176 13.15 18.56 -0.21
CA PRO A 176 13.55 19.08 -1.53
C PRO A 176 14.71 18.32 -2.16
N GLU A 177 15.66 17.82 -1.37
CA GLU A 177 16.85 17.11 -1.84
C GLU A 177 16.65 15.59 -1.99
N ARG A 178 15.48 15.06 -1.58
CA ARG A 178 15.18 13.64 -1.68
C ARG A 178 15.04 13.23 -3.14
N ILE A 179 15.67 12.12 -3.52
CA ILE A 179 15.48 11.52 -4.83
C ILE A 179 14.12 10.84 -4.87
N ILE A 180 13.33 11.18 -5.85
CA ILE A 180 11.99 10.63 -6.10
C ILE A 180 12.00 9.98 -7.48
N PHE A 181 11.41 8.80 -7.57
CA PHE A 181 11.09 8.17 -8.82
C PHE A 181 9.58 8.11 -9.01
N LEU A 182 9.11 8.58 -10.13
CA LEU A 182 7.71 8.57 -10.52
C LEU A 182 7.53 7.62 -11.69
N ALA A 183 6.63 6.65 -11.54
CA ALA A 183 6.16 5.82 -12.63
C ALA A 183 4.72 6.21 -12.95
N LYS A 184 4.48 6.58 -14.20
CA LYS A 184 3.16 6.96 -14.72
C LYS A 184 2.71 5.92 -15.72
N GLU A 185 1.45 5.48 -15.64
CA GLU A 185 0.83 4.59 -16.62
C GLU A 185 1.65 3.33 -16.88
N LEU A 186 2.14 2.67 -15.81
CA LEU A 186 2.95 1.46 -15.89
C LEU A 186 2.35 0.42 -16.84
N THR A 187 3.20 -0.15 -17.71
CA THR A 187 2.87 -1.16 -18.72
C THR A 187 1.93 -0.70 -19.84
N LYS A 188 1.45 0.56 -19.80
CA LYS A 188 0.56 1.13 -20.83
C LYS A 188 1.36 1.85 -21.92
N ILE A 189 0.68 2.20 -23.02
CA ILE A 189 1.31 2.86 -24.17
C ILE A 189 2.01 4.18 -23.80
N HIS A 190 1.51 4.87 -22.77
CA HIS A 190 2.06 6.15 -22.31
C HIS A 190 2.87 6.01 -21.02
N GLU A 191 3.48 4.84 -20.79
CA GLU A 191 4.39 4.63 -19.68
C GLU A 191 5.49 5.69 -19.67
N THR A 192 5.71 6.30 -18.50
CA THR A 192 6.72 7.35 -18.35
C THR A 192 7.38 7.25 -16.99
N PHE A 193 8.71 7.40 -16.95
CA PHE A 193 9.52 7.42 -15.75
C PHE A 193 10.20 8.76 -15.58
N ILE A 194 10.15 9.29 -14.35
CA ILE A 194 10.85 10.52 -13.95
C ILE A 194 11.65 10.21 -12.69
N LYS A 195 12.96 10.43 -12.71
CA LYS A 195 13.83 10.29 -11.55
C LYS A 195 14.60 11.58 -11.32
N ALA A 196 14.32 12.29 -10.24
CA ALA A 196 14.94 13.58 -9.93
C ALA A 196 14.88 13.88 -8.42
N LYS A 197 15.59 14.91 -7.96
CA LYS A 197 15.34 15.50 -6.64
C LYS A 197 13.94 16.10 -6.61
N ALA A 198 13.27 16.02 -5.47
CA ALA A 198 11.90 16.52 -5.34
C ALA A 198 11.75 17.96 -5.85
N LYS A 199 12.70 18.86 -5.52
CA LYS A 199 12.70 20.26 -5.95
C LYS A 199 12.74 20.46 -7.47
N ASP A 200 13.33 19.51 -8.20
CA ASP A 200 13.57 19.62 -9.63
C ASP A 200 12.45 18.96 -10.48
N ILE A 201 11.53 18.24 -9.84
CA ILE A 201 10.44 17.56 -10.54
C ILE A 201 9.50 18.58 -11.18
N LYS A 202 9.28 18.41 -12.48
CA LYS A 202 8.27 19.11 -13.26
C LYS A 202 7.35 18.11 -13.92
N LEU A 203 6.04 18.27 -13.75
CA LEU A 203 5.03 17.43 -14.38
C LEU A 203 4.47 18.18 -15.59
N GLU A 204 4.57 17.59 -16.78
CA GLU A 204 3.98 18.14 -18.00
C GLU A 204 2.46 18.01 -17.99
N ASN A 205 1.97 16.87 -17.47
CA ASN A 205 0.56 16.65 -17.23
C ASN A 205 0.37 15.66 -16.06
N THR A 206 -0.77 15.70 -15.41
CA THR A 206 -1.10 14.87 -14.26
C THR A 206 -1.99 13.67 -14.59
N LYS A 207 -2.48 13.55 -15.83
CA LYS A 207 -3.39 12.47 -16.24
C LYS A 207 -2.71 11.11 -16.11
N GLY A 208 -3.48 10.09 -15.74
CA GLY A 208 -3.00 8.72 -15.60
C GLY A 208 -2.74 8.31 -14.16
N GLU A 209 -2.42 7.04 -13.96
CA GLU A 209 -2.13 6.44 -12.66
C GLU A 209 -0.65 6.58 -12.32
N TRP A 210 -0.37 6.86 -11.04
CA TRP A 210 0.97 7.17 -10.58
C TRP A 210 1.41 6.25 -9.45
N VAL A 211 2.65 5.76 -9.57
CA VAL A 211 3.38 5.18 -8.45
C VAL A 211 4.55 6.08 -8.12
N VAL A 212 4.68 6.45 -6.86
CA VAL A 212 5.74 7.32 -6.35
C VAL A 212 6.66 6.48 -5.47
N VAL A 213 7.93 6.38 -5.86
CA VAL A 213 8.96 5.70 -5.08
C VAL A 213 9.90 6.77 -4.54
N ILE A 214 9.96 6.87 -3.22
CA ILE A 214 10.78 7.84 -2.49
C ILE A 214 12.01 7.10 -1.99
N ASP A 215 13.20 7.57 -2.34
CA ASP A 215 14.45 7.00 -1.86
C ASP A 215 14.54 7.07 -0.32
N LYS A 216 15.32 6.19 0.26
CA LYS A 216 15.56 6.14 1.72
C LYS A 216 16.05 7.49 2.24
N GLY A 217 15.58 7.85 3.43
CA GLY A 217 16.08 9.02 4.14
C GLY A 217 17.53 8.85 4.53
N ASN A 218 18.26 9.96 4.60
CA ASN A 218 19.49 9.92 5.37
C ASN A 218 19.09 9.54 6.80
N LYS A 219 19.74 8.54 7.36
CA LYS A 219 19.64 8.31 8.80
C LYS A 219 20.13 9.62 9.45
N HIS A 220 19.20 10.54 9.76
CA HIS A 220 19.50 11.41 10.87
C HIS A 220 19.78 10.43 12.02
N LYS A 221 20.99 10.44 12.56
CA LYS A 221 21.22 9.82 13.87
C LYS A 221 20.21 10.49 14.79
N LYS A 222 19.02 9.87 14.92
CA LYS A 222 18.17 10.18 16.06
C LYS A 222 19.08 9.87 17.23
N LEU A 223 19.42 10.88 18.01
CA LEU A 223 20.03 10.65 19.30
C LEU A 223 18.96 9.90 20.09
N GLU A 224 19.07 8.58 20.15
CA GLU A 224 18.24 7.78 21.05
C GLU A 224 18.84 8.00 22.43
N LEU A 225 18.30 8.99 23.12
CA LEU A 225 18.64 9.22 24.52
C LEU A 225 17.87 8.21 25.35
N ASP A 226 18.59 7.35 26.04
CA ASP A 226 17.99 6.47 27.04
C ASP A 226 17.71 7.23 28.36
N TYR A 227 17.16 6.52 29.35
CA TYR A 227 16.83 7.11 30.64
C TYR A 227 18.06 7.69 31.34
N ASN A 228 19.21 7.03 31.27
CA ASN A 228 20.46 7.45 31.91
C ASN A 228 21.08 8.65 31.16
N ASP A 229 20.98 8.66 29.84
CA ASP A 229 21.44 9.80 29.04
C ASP A 229 20.72 11.09 29.47
N ILE A 230 19.39 11.03 29.65
CA ILE A 230 18.60 12.18 30.10
C ILE A 230 18.93 12.57 31.55
N LEU A 231 19.18 11.59 32.42
CA LEU A 231 19.61 11.87 33.80
C LEU A 231 20.93 12.64 33.84
N ASN A 232 21.85 12.33 32.95
CA ASN A 232 23.19 12.95 32.89
C ASN A 232 23.21 14.30 32.14
N LEU A 233 22.10 14.75 31.51
CA LEU A 233 22.02 16.07 30.92
C LEU A 233 22.13 17.15 32.02
N ASP A 234 22.81 18.23 31.73
CA ASP A 234 22.82 19.42 32.60
C ASP A 234 21.55 20.26 32.40
N LEU A 235 20.45 19.77 32.99
CA LEU A 235 19.12 20.37 32.90
C LEU A 235 18.48 20.49 34.28
N PRO A 236 17.62 21.49 34.53
CA PRO A 236 16.82 21.57 35.75
C PRO A 236 15.95 20.30 35.96
N LEU A 237 15.81 19.86 37.22
CA LEU A 237 15.04 18.65 37.57
C LEU A 237 13.64 18.62 36.98
N LYS A 238 12.97 19.78 36.89
CA LYS A 238 11.64 19.91 36.29
C LYS A 238 11.64 19.61 34.79
N GLU A 239 12.70 19.93 34.09
CA GLU A 239 12.83 19.64 32.64
C GLU A 239 13.24 18.18 32.41
N LYS A 240 14.19 17.67 33.23
CA LYS A 240 14.52 16.23 33.22
C LYS A 240 13.30 15.37 33.44
N SER A 241 12.47 15.67 34.44
CA SER A 241 11.26 14.89 34.75
C SER A 241 10.24 14.90 33.59
N LYS A 242 10.11 16.02 32.88
CA LYS A 242 9.26 16.09 31.67
C LYS A 242 9.78 15.27 30.51
N LEU A 243 11.11 15.24 30.31
CA LEU A 243 11.73 14.43 29.26
C LEU A 243 11.65 12.94 29.58
N LEU A 244 11.96 12.55 30.81
CA LEU A 244 11.87 11.16 31.27
C LEU A 244 10.44 10.61 31.21
N ALA A 245 9.44 11.43 31.49
CA ALA A 245 8.03 11.04 31.35
C ALA A 245 7.61 10.74 29.90
N LYS A 246 8.34 11.22 28.89
CA LYS A 246 8.06 10.90 27.47
C LYS A 246 8.55 9.51 27.07
N ILE A 247 9.48 8.93 27.83
CA ILE A 247 10.10 7.62 27.55
C ILE A 247 9.84 6.58 28.64
N SER A 248 8.96 6.90 29.60
CA SER A 248 8.55 6.00 30.68
C SER A 248 7.03 6.07 30.89
N ASP A 249 6.48 5.09 31.58
CA ASP A 249 5.04 5.04 31.91
C ASP A 249 4.66 5.90 33.13
N LYS A 250 5.61 6.66 33.69
CA LYS A 250 5.42 7.50 34.87
C LYS A 250 5.07 8.94 34.50
N SER A 251 4.26 9.60 35.32
CA SER A 251 3.97 11.02 35.17
C SER A 251 5.19 11.90 35.52
N PRO A 252 5.29 13.11 34.95
CA PRO A 252 6.38 14.04 35.30
C PRO A 252 6.49 14.36 36.76
N LYS A 253 5.37 14.32 37.52
CA LYS A 253 5.32 14.59 38.94
C LYS A 253 5.91 13.42 39.75
N GLU A 254 5.63 12.19 39.37
CA GLU A 254 6.20 11.00 39.99
C GLU A 254 7.71 10.96 39.83
N ILE A 255 8.19 11.17 38.59
CA ILE A 255 9.63 11.21 38.31
C ILE A 255 10.32 12.36 39.03
N TYR A 256 9.72 13.54 39.07
CA TYR A 256 10.28 14.68 39.82
C TYR A 256 10.46 14.37 41.29
N ASN A 257 9.48 13.72 41.92
CA ASN A 257 9.56 13.32 43.32
C ASN A 257 10.60 12.21 43.58
N GLU A 258 10.86 11.34 42.62
CA GLU A 258 11.93 10.33 42.68
C GLU A 258 13.30 11.01 42.59
N LEU A 259 13.49 11.94 41.67
CA LEU A 259 14.75 12.66 41.46
C LEU A 259 15.17 13.57 42.62
N ILE A 260 14.21 14.04 43.45
CA ILE A 260 14.51 14.83 44.65
C ILE A 260 14.99 13.94 45.80
N LYS A 261 14.63 12.66 45.80
CA LYS A 261 14.97 11.73 46.89
C LYS A 261 16.32 11.03 46.70
N THR A 262 16.90 11.18 45.54
CA THR A 262 18.23 10.70 45.15
C THR A 262 19.25 11.79 45.29
#